data_4b6ab58fba576638b86ae031978ede2d
#
_entry.id   4b6ab58fba576638b86ae031978ede2d
#
_cell.length_a   1.000
_cell.length_b   1.000
_cell.length_c   1.000
_cell.angle_alpha   90.00
_cell.angle_beta   90.00
_cell.angle_gamma   90.00
#
_symmetry.space_group_name_H-M   'P 1'
#
loop_
_entity.id
_entity.type
_entity.pdbx_description
1 polymer ?
#
loop_
_entity_poly.entity_id
_entity_poly.type
_entity_poly.pdbx_seq_one_letter_code
_entity_poly.pdbx_strand_id
1 'polypeptide(L)'
;PLADPSAFYAGAKQVVPEDGVNLNRAFPGNSAGPLSARLAFALEAALYPEADLLADLHSGDCSETLHPLVFFPAAGKKMVNQVSLDAAKVLTVPYRVRSTAKNGLYSWAVQRDIPALLIERGGQGLWSEQEVDACCEDVRSLLRHLEIMPGGNPPRDQLEITETFYAEAESEGFWYPAVGLDQRVRRGELLGHLEALS
;
A
#
# COMPACT_ATOMS: atom_id res chain seq x y z
N PRO A 1 7.85 -6.95 10.00
CA PRO A 1 7.13 -7.02 11.28
C PRO A 1 5.63 -6.75 11.05
N LEU A 2 4.78 -7.35 11.88
CA LEU A 2 3.36 -7.13 11.88
C LEU A 2 3.02 -5.90 12.73
N ALA A 3 2.43 -4.87 12.12
CA ALA A 3 2.19 -3.59 12.78
C ALA A 3 1.09 -3.65 13.85
N ASP A 4 0.04 -4.43 13.59
CA ASP A 4 -1.07 -4.65 14.52
C ASP A 4 -1.40 -6.14 14.64
N PRO A 5 -0.79 -6.86 15.60
CA PRO A 5 -1.09 -8.27 15.82
C PRO A 5 -2.56 -8.53 16.25
N SER A 6 -3.19 -7.59 16.97
CA SER A 6 -4.57 -7.76 17.41
C SER A 6 -5.55 -7.78 16.23
N ALA A 7 -5.39 -6.87 15.29
CA ALA A 7 -6.17 -6.84 14.06
C ALA A 7 -5.96 -8.10 13.21
N PHE A 8 -4.70 -8.54 13.07
CA PHE A 8 -4.37 -9.74 12.30
C PHE A 8 -5.05 -11.00 12.87
N TYR A 9 -4.92 -11.26 14.19
CA TYR A 9 -5.52 -12.43 14.81
C TYR A 9 -7.05 -12.36 14.93
N ALA A 10 -7.61 -11.16 15.00
CA ALA A 10 -9.06 -10.94 14.98
C ALA A 10 -9.66 -11.05 13.57
N GLY A 11 -8.83 -11.09 12.51
CA GLY A 11 -9.31 -11.00 11.13
C GLY A 11 -10.02 -9.68 10.84
N ALA A 12 -9.59 -8.61 11.53
CA ALA A 12 -10.22 -7.31 11.40
C ALA A 12 -9.93 -6.69 10.02
N LYS A 13 -10.97 -6.17 9.39
CA LYS A 13 -10.89 -5.53 8.10
C LYS A 13 -10.45 -4.07 8.25
N GLN A 14 -9.24 -3.74 7.81
CA GLN A 14 -8.71 -2.38 7.66
C GLN A 14 -8.65 -1.51 8.93
N VAL A 15 -9.05 -2.01 10.09
CA VAL A 15 -9.14 -1.19 11.30
C VAL A 15 -8.48 -1.86 12.51
N VAL A 16 -8.01 -1.05 13.44
CA VAL A 16 -7.63 -1.47 14.79
C VAL A 16 -8.91 -1.85 15.53
N PRO A 17 -9.09 -3.12 16.00
CA PRO A 17 -10.35 -3.59 16.56
C PRO A 17 -10.84 -2.78 17.77
N GLU A 18 -9.92 -2.29 18.57
CA GLU A 18 -10.20 -1.61 19.84
C GLU A 18 -10.81 -0.22 19.67
N ASP A 19 -10.58 0.44 18.52
CA ASP A 19 -11.07 1.82 18.31
C ASP A 19 -11.71 2.05 16.93
N GLY A 20 -11.69 1.03 16.05
CA GLY A 20 -12.31 1.09 14.73
C GLY A 20 -11.62 2.01 13.73
N VAL A 21 -10.41 2.48 14.03
CA VAL A 21 -9.66 3.41 13.17
C VAL A 21 -8.70 2.65 12.27
N ASN A 22 -8.63 3.03 11.00
CA ASN A 22 -7.60 2.52 10.09
C ASN A 22 -6.23 3.07 10.50
N LEU A 23 -5.31 2.15 10.90
CA LEU A 23 -3.97 2.53 11.34
C LEU A 23 -3.21 3.34 10.28
N ASN A 24 -3.39 3.01 9.00
CA ASN A 24 -2.78 3.73 7.88
C ASN A 24 -3.49 5.08 7.55
N ARG A 25 -4.29 5.59 8.49
CA ARG A 25 -4.89 6.94 8.49
C ARG A 25 -4.63 7.67 9.82
N ALA A 26 -3.89 7.03 10.75
CA ALA A 26 -3.69 7.54 12.11
C ALA A 26 -2.39 8.33 12.30
N PHE A 27 -1.53 8.43 11.26
CA PHE A 27 -0.28 9.19 11.35
C PHE A 27 -0.51 10.71 11.25
N PRO A 28 0.21 11.47 12.10
CA PRO A 28 1.43 11.18 12.89
C PRO A 28 1.22 10.44 14.23
N GLY A 29 0.01 10.15 14.61
CA GLY A 29 -0.28 9.50 15.89
C GLY A 29 -0.27 10.45 17.08
N ASN A 30 -0.58 9.87 18.26
CA ASN A 30 -0.61 10.59 19.54
C ASN A 30 -0.39 9.59 20.68
N SER A 31 0.63 9.80 21.52
CA SER A 31 0.96 8.91 22.64
C SER A 31 -0.14 8.82 23.72
N ALA A 32 -1.02 9.83 23.82
CA ALA A 32 -2.15 9.87 24.75
C ALA A 32 -3.51 9.56 24.07
N GLY A 33 -3.50 9.19 22.80
CA GLY A 33 -4.70 8.90 22.01
C GLY A 33 -5.22 7.46 22.17
N PRO A 34 -6.24 7.09 21.36
CA PRO A 34 -6.70 5.71 21.24
C PRO A 34 -5.60 4.79 20.71
N LEU A 35 -5.84 3.48 20.67
CA LEU A 35 -4.79 2.50 20.35
C LEU A 35 -4.17 2.74 18.98
N SER A 36 -4.97 3.00 17.95
CA SER A 36 -4.48 3.32 16.60
C SER A 36 -3.50 4.50 16.60
N ALA A 37 -3.83 5.58 17.30
CA ALA A 37 -2.99 6.77 17.39
C ALA A 37 -1.70 6.50 18.18
N ARG A 38 -1.76 5.67 19.25
CA ARG A 38 -0.58 5.25 20.00
C ARG A 38 0.33 4.34 19.22
N LEU A 39 -0.25 3.42 18.42
CA LEU A 39 0.52 2.56 17.53
C LEU A 39 1.23 3.39 16.45
N ALA A 40 0.52 4.31 15.80
CA ALA A 40 1.13 5.20 14.80
C ALA A 40 2.28 6.02 15.40
N PHE A 41 2.09 6.59 16.61
CA PHE A 41 3.13 7.31 17.33
C PHE A 41 4.35 6.42 17.65
N ALA A 42 4.12 5.19 18.12
CA ALA A 42 5.19 4.26 18.44
C ALA A 42 5.96 3.79 17.20
N LEU A 43 5.25 3.55 16.09
CA LEU A 43 5.87 3.18 14.81
C LEU A 43 6.73 4.32 14.25
N GLU A 44 6.24 5.56 14.28
CA GLU A 44 7.04 6.72 13.89
C GLU A 44 8.31 6.82 14.74
N ALA A 45 8.18 6.75 16.05
CA ALA A 45 9.31 6.88 16.97
C ALA A 45 10.35 5.75 16.83
N ALA A 46 9.90 4.54 16.48
CA ALA A 46 10.78 3.37 16.37
C ALA A 46 11.46 3.25 15.00
N LEU A 47 10.79 3.65 13.92
CA LEU A 47 11.24 3.35 12.55
C LEU A 47 11.91 4.55 11.87
N TYR A 48 11.38 5.77 12.06
CA TYR A 48 11.81 6.90 11.25
C TYR A 48 13.23 7.41 11.53
N PRO A 49 13.71 7.45 12.79
CA PRO A 49 15.03 8.04 13.10
C PRO A 49 16.22 7.38 12.37
N GLU A 50 16.10 6.07 12.06
CA GLU A 50 17.17 5.27 11.47
C GLU A 50 16.86 4.83 10.04
N ALA A 51 15.80 5.38 9.42
CA ALA A 51 15.36 4.94 8.11
C ALA A 51 16.00 5.75 6.97
N ASP A 52 16.77 5.08 6.11
CA ASP A 52 17.20 5.61 4.82
C ASP A 52 16.12 5.45 3.74
N LEU A 53 15.32 4.39 3.84
CA LEU A 53 14.15 4.09 3.00
C LEU A 53 13.14 3.30 3.82
N LEU A 54 11.86 3.64 3.73
CA LEU A 54 10.78 2.90 4.36
C LEU A 54 9.94 2.20 3.30
N ALA A 55 9.77 0.88 3.44
CA ALA A 55 8.84 0.09 2.63
C ALA A 55 7.70 -0.44 3.51
N ASP A 56 6.48 0.00 3.20
CA ASP A 56 5.23 -0.41 3.84
C ASP A 56 4.64 -1.56 3.01
N LEU A 57 4.56 -2.77 3.57
CA LEU A 57 4.10 -3.96 2.85
C LEU A 57 2.63 -4.21 3.18
N HIS A 58 1.82 -4.19 2.15
CA HIS A 58 0.37 -4.37 2.22
C HIS A 58 -0.11 -5.53 1.35
N SER A 59 -1.33 -5.96 1.61
CA SER A 59 -2.13 -6.77 0.69
C SER A 59 -3.53 -6.17 0.57
N GLY A 60 -4.22 -6.50 -0.52
CA GLY A 60 -5.65 -6.28 -0.60
C GLY A 60 -6.38 -7.03 0.52
N ASP A 61 -7.53 -6.52 0.87
CA ASP A 61 -8.36 -7.02 1.95
C ASP A 61 -9.13 -8.33 1.55
N CYS A 62 -9.86 -8.92 2.47
CA CYS A 62 -10.52 -10.21 2.27
C CYS A 62 -11.60 -10.21 1.16
N SER A 63 -12.05 -9.05 0.72
CA SER A 63 -13.02 -8.89 -0.37
C SER A 63 -12.48 -8.10 -1.57
N GLU A 64 -11.19 -7.85 -1.61
CA GLU A 64 -10.54 -7.04 -2.63
C GLU A 64 -9.72 -7.91 -3.59
N THR A 65 -10.01 -7.78 -4.88
CA THR A 65 -9.16 -8.32 -5.95
C THR A 65 -8.20 -7.21 -6.39
N LEU A 66 -6.91 -7.42 -6.13
CA LEU A 66 -5.88 -6.40 -6.32
C LEU A 66 -4.83 -6.87 -7.32
N HIS A 67 -4.43 -5.97 -8.22
CA HIS A 67 -3.18 -6.14 -8.96
C HIS A 67 -1.98 -5.80 -8.09
N PRO A 68 -0.87 -6.55 -8.19
CA PRO A 68 0.38 -6.13 -7.58
C PRO A 68 0.80 -4.76 -8.07
N LEU A 69 1.04 -3.84 -7.14
CA LEU A 69 1.43 -2.46 -7.46
C LEU A 69 2.28 -1.85 -6.36
N VAL A 70 2.91 -0.72 -6.66
CA VAL A 70 3.60 0.12 -5.67
C VAL A 70 3.08 1.54 -5.73
N PHE A 71 2.70 2.10 -4.59
CA PHE A 71 2.50 3.53 -4.45
C PHE A 71 3.83 4.22 -4.17
N PHE A 72 4.12 5.26 -4.95
CA PHE A 72 5.25 6.16 -4.71
C PHE A 72 4.78 7.60 -4.50
N PRO A 73 5.46 8.39 -3.66
CA PRO A 73 4.97 9.70 -3.25
C PRO A 73 5.14 10.77 -4.34
N ALA A 74 4.19 11.71 -4.35
CA ALA A 74 4.25 12.94 -5.14
C ALA A 74 4.04 14.20 -4.27
N ALA A 75 3.79 14.03 -2.96
CA ALA A 75 3.46 15.12 -2.04
C ALA A 75 4.64 15.58 -1.15
N GLY A 76 5.80 14.92 -1.26
CA GLY A 76 7.02 15.27 -0.53
C GLY A 76 7.92 16.26 -1.30
N LYS A 77 9.08 16.53 -0.73
CA LYS A 77 10.14 17.29 -1.42
C LYS A 77 10.61 16.55 -2.67
N LYS A 78 11.00 17.30 -3.69
CA LYS A 78 11.40 16.75 -5.01
C LYS A 78 12.46 15.64 -4.90
N MET A 79 13.46 15.79 -4.02
CA MET A 79 14.52 14.79 -3.84
C MET A 79 13.95 13.51 -3.19
N VAL A 80 13.14 13.62 -2.15
CA VAL A 80 12.51 12.49 -1.47
C VAL A 80 11.61 11.71 -2.44
N ASN A 81 10.78 12.42 -3.20
CA ASN A 81 9.93 11.82 -4.23
C ASN A 81 10.77 11.10 -5.30
N GLN A 82 11.90 11.66 -5.71
CA GLN A 82 12.76 11.06 -6.73
C GLN A 82 13.45 9.79 -6.23
N VAL A 83 13.99 9.79 -5.00
CA VAL A 83 14.59 8.59 -4.39
C VAL A 83 13.56 7.49 -4.24
N SER A 84 12.35 7.83 -3.78
CA SER A 84 11.23 6.87 -3.70
C SER A 84 10.84 6.31 -5.07
N LEU A 85 10.77 7.15 -6.10
CA LEU A 85 10.47 6.72 -7.46
C LEU A 85 11.55 5.77 -8.01
N ASP A 86 12.83 6.07 -7.76
CA ASP A 86 13.93 5.24 -8.23
C ASP A 86 13.95 3.88 -7.53
N ALA A 87 13.60 3.84 -6.23
CA ALA A 87 13.36 2.60 -5.50
C ALA A 87 12.11 1.83 -6.01
N ALA A 88 11.03 2.52 -6.39
CA ALA A 88 9.84 1.88 -6.96
C ALA A 88 10.14 1.17 -8.30
N LYS A 89 11.02 1.73 -9.13
CA LYS A 89 11.37 1.20 -10.46
C LYS A 89 12.09 -0.15 -10.44
N VAL A 90 12.70 -0.54 -9.31
CA VAL A 90 13.41 -1.82 -9.23
C VAL A 90 12.51 -2.99 -8.78
N LEU A 91 11.28 -2.72 -8.36
CA LEU A 91 10.33 -3.73 -7.89
C LEU A 91 9.78 -4.59 -9.03
N THR A 92 9.30 -5.77 -8.69
CA THR A 92 8.75 -6.73 -9.68
C THR A 92 7.27 -6.49 -9.99
N VAL A 93 6.62 -5.57 -9.30
CA VAL A 93 5.22 -5.20 -9.56
C VAL A 93 5.04 -4.56 -10.93
N PRO A 94 3.95 -4.87 -11.67
CA PRO A 94 3.73 -4.34 -13.02
C PRO A 94 3.27 -2.87 -13.04
N TYR A 95 2.75 -2.37 -11.92
CA TYR A 95 2.21 -1.01 -11.83
C TYR A 95 2.89 -0.21 -10.73
N ARG A 96 3.21 1.05 -11.06
CA ARG A 96 3.57 2.06 -10.06
C ARG A 96 2.57 3.20 -10.10
N VAL A 97 2.01 3.53 -8.95
CA VAL A 97 0.92 4.49 -8.80
C VAL A 97 1.43 5.74 -8.08
N ARG A 98 1.21 6.88 -8.70
CA ARG A 98 1.57 8.17 -8.12
C ARG A 98 0.57 8.55 -7.02
N SER A 99 1.07 8.80 -5.80
CA SER A 99 0.23 9.07 -4.63
C SER A 99 0.49 10.42 -4.01
N THR A 100 -0.58 11.09 -3.63
CA THR A 100 -0.56 12.36 -2.86
C THR A 100 -1.01 12.19 -1.42
N ALA A 101 -1.14 10.96 -0.93
CA ALA A 101 -1.48 10.65 0.46
C ALA A 101 -0.45 11.25 1.43
N LYS A 102 -0.89 11.51 2.69
CA LYS A 102 -0.05 12.18 3.71
C LYS A 102 -0.16 11.61 5.12
N ASN A 103 -1.11 10.71 5.39
CA ASN A 103 -1.49 10.28 6.73
C ASN A 103 -1.36 8.78 7.00
N GLY A 104 -0.70 8.04 6.11
CA GLY A 104 -0.32 6.65 6.31
C GLY A 104 1.15 6.51 6.71
N LEU A 105 1.59 5.30 7.06
CA LEU A 105 2.96 5.05 7.50
C LEU A 105 3.99 5.55 6.48
N TYR A 106 3.95 5.06 5.24
CA TYR A 106 4.90 5.50 4.21
C TYR A 106 4.72 6.98 3.83
N SER A 107 3.47 7.44 3.72
CA SER A 107 3.18 8.79 3.23
C SER A 107 3.48 9.87 4.28
N TRP A 108 3.39 9.54 5.57
CA TRP A 108 3.85 10.40 6.65
C TRP A 108 5.39 10.43 6.73
N ALA A 109 6.08 9.30 6.53
CA ALA A 109 7.54 9.26 6.41
C ALA A 109 8.05 10.27 5.38
N VAL A 110 7.37 10.36 4.24
CA VAL A 110 7.67 11.35 3.18
C VAL A 110 7.51 12.80 3.65
N GLN A 111 6.53 13.09 4.51
CA GLN A 111 6.39 14.43 5.12
C GLN A 111 7.52 14.72 6.14
N ARG A 112 8.22 13.68 6.60
CA ARG A 112 9.39 13.75 7.49
C ARG A 112 10.72 13.65 6.73
N ASP A 113 10.68 13.84 5.42
CA ASP A 113 11.83 13.80 4.51
C ASP A 113 12.49 12.43 4.35
N ILE A 114 11.78 11.34 4.67
CA ILE A 114 12.23 9.96 4.52
C ILE A 114 11.66 9.40 3.22
N PRO A 115 12.48 8.93 2.27
CA PRO A 115 12.00 8.21 1.09
C PRO A 115 11.19 6.99 1.51
N ALA A 116 10.03 6.79 0.87
CA ALA A 116 9.15 5.69 1.27
C ALA A 116 8.25 5.20 0.14
N LEU A 117 7.83 3.95 0.25
CA LEU A 117 6.96 3.23 -0.69
C LEU A 117 5.89 2.47 0.07
N LEU A 118 4.76 2.20 -0.61
CA LEU A 118 3.81 1.21 -0.18
C LEU A 118 3.64 0.18 -1.29
N ILE A 119 3.92 -1.09 -0.99
CA ILE A 119 3.84 -2.22 -1.93
C ILE A 119 2.59 -3.01 -1.61
N GLU A 120 1.75 -3.23 -2.62
CA GLU A 120 0.53 -4.02 -2.51
C GLU A 120 0.69 -5.34 -3.26
N ARG A 121 0.43 -6.47 -2.58
CA ARG A 121 0.43 -7.82 -3.17
C ARG A 121 -0.59 -8.72 -2.49
N GLY A 122 -1.23 -9.58 -3.29
CA GLY A 122 -2.26 -10.50 -2.80
C GLY A 122 -3.59 -9.81 -2.52
N GLY A 123 -4.55 -10.55 -2.02
CA GLY A 123 -5.91 -10.07 -1.70
C GLY A 123 -6.85 -11.24 -1.43
N GLN A 124 -8.13 -10.96 -1.18
CA GLN A 124 -9.19 -11.95 -0.91
C GLN A 124 -8.91 -12.84 0.33
N GLY A 125 -8.04 -12.41 1.24
CA GLY A 125 -7.60 -13.22 2.37
C GLY A 125 -6.83 -14.49 1.96
N LEU A 126 -6.37 -14.56 0.72
CA LEU A 126 -5.63 -15.69 0.17
C LEU A 126 -4.13 -15.40 0.12
N TRP A 127 -3.35 -16.46 0.16
CA TRP A 127 -1.91 -16.40 -0.06
C TRP A 127 -1.46 -17.55 -0.98
N SER A 128 -0.31 -17.38 -1.61
CA SER A 128 0.35 -18.43 -2.38
C SER A 128 1.86 -18.31 -2.23
N GLU A 129 2.58 -19.41 -2.41
CA GLU A 129 4.04 -19.40 -2.44
C GLU A 129 4.56 -18.43 -3.51
N GLN A 130 3.89 -18.33 -4.64
CA GLN A 130 4.26 -17.42 -5.72
C GLN A 130 4.21 -15.94 -5.27
N GLU A 131 3.17 -15.52 -4.53
CA GLU A 131 3.06 -14.17 -4.00
C GLU A 131 4.08 -13.90 -2.89
N VAL A 132 4.34 -14.89 -2.04
CA VAL A 132 5.38 -14.81 -1.02
C VAL A 132 6.75 -14.62 -1.65
N ASP A 133 7.09 -15.44 -2.65
CA ASP A 133 8.37 -15.35 -3.37
C ASP A 133 8.51 -14.00 -4.10
N ALA A 134 7.44 -13.51 -4.71
CA ALA A 134 7.43 -12.22 -5.38
C ALA A 134 7.62 -11.05 -4.39
N CYS A 135 6.97 -11.10 -3.22
CA CYS A 135 7.16 -10.11 -2.16
C CYS A 135 8.61 -10.14 -1.61
N CYS A 136 9.15 -11.34 -1.40
CA CYS A 136 10.55 -11.51 -1.00
C CYS A 136 11.52 -10.95 -2.05
N GLU A 137 11.21 -11.12 -3.34
CA GLU A 137 12.04 -10.57 -4.41
C GLU A 137 11.96 -9.05 -4.49
N ASP A 138 10.81 -8.45 -4.21
CA ASP A 138 10.69 -6.99 -4.09
C ASP A 138 11.59 -6.46 -2.95
N VAL A 139 11.56 -7.09 -1.79
CA VAL A 139 12.45 -6.71 -0.68
C VAL A 139 13.92 -6.87 -1.06
N ARG A 140 14.30 -7.99 -1.70
CA ARG A 140 15.68 -8.19 -2.18
C ARG A 140 16.07 -7.14 -3.22
N SER A 141 15.14 -6.74 -4.09
CA SER A 141 15.38 -5.69 -5.09
C SER A 141 15.66 -4.34 -4.44
N LEU A 142 14.94 -3.99 -3.36
CA LEU A 142 15.24 -2.80 -2.57
C LEU A 142 16.61 -2.90 -1.87
N LEU A 143 16.93 -4.05 -1.28
CA LEU A 143 18.24 -4.26 -0.63
C LEU A 143 19.42 -4.14 -1.61
N ARG A 144 19.25 -4.65 -2.86
CA ARG A 144 20.24 -4.45 -3.93
C ARG A 144 20.32 -2.99 -4.40
N HIS A 145 19.18 -2.32 -4.50
CA HIS A 145 19.11 -0.91 -4.86
C HIS A 145 19.82 0.01 -3.84
N LEU A 146 19.74 -0.36 -2.57
CA LEU A 146 20.42 0.32 -1.45
C LEU A 146 21.87 -0.18 -1.22
N GLU A 147 22.39 -1.05 -2.09
CA GLU A 147 23.72 -1.65 -1.99
C GLU A 147 23.97 -2.45 -0.69
N ILE A 148 22.89 -2.83 0.03
CA ILE A 148 22.95 -3.70 1.22
C ILE A 148 23.20 -5.16 0.82
N MET A 149 22.64 -5.58 -0.32
CA MET A 149 22.90 -6.89 -0.91
C MET A 149 23.71 -6.76 -2.20
N PRO A 150 24.64 -7.72 -2.48
CA PRO A 150 25.36 -7.73 -3.75
C PRO A 150 24.42 -8.05 -4.92
N GLY A 151 24.78 -7.60 -6.12
CA GLY A 151 24.05 -7.81 -7.36
C GLY A 151 23.35 -6.56 -7.87
N GLY A 152 22.76 -6.68 -9.04
CA GLY A 152 21.99 -5.60 -9.68
C GLY A 152 20.53 -5.98 -9.84
N ASN A 153 19.70 -5.00 -10.16
CA ASN A 153 18.31 -5.20 -10.53
C ASN A 153 18.19 -5.19 -12.06
N PRO A 154 17.55 -6.19 -12.68
CA PRO A 154 17.26 -6.12 -14.09
C PRO A 154 16.28 -4.98 -14.39
N PRO A 155 16.29 -4.41 -15.60
CA PRO A 155 15.25 -3.46 -16.03
C PRO A 155 13.86 -4.04 -15.84
N ARG A 156 12.91 -3.22 -15.38
CA ARG A 156 11.51 -3.60 -15.18
C ARG A 156 10.61 -2.82 -16.13
N ASP A 157 9.70 -3.54 -16.76
CA ASP A 157 8.63 -2.93 -17.55
C ASP A 157 7.43 -2.67 -16.64
N GLN A 158 7.29 -1.43 -16.20
CA GLN A 158 6.21 -1.00 -15.31
C GLN A 158 5.41 0.11 -15.95
N LEU A 159 4.08 -0.02 -15.87
CA LEU A 159 3.18 1.07 -16.23
C LEU A 159 3.04 2.06 -15.08
N GLU A 160 3.29 3.34 -15.35
CA GLU A 160 3.02 4.41 -14.38
C GLU A 160 1.58 4.90 -14.50
N ILE A 161 0.85 4.84 -13.38
CA ILE A 161 -0.50 5.34 -13.23
C ILE A 161 -0.42 6.70 -12.53
N THR A 162 -0.77 7.76 -13.24
CA THR A 162 -0.71 9.14 -12.74
C THR A 162 -2.05 9.66 -12.26
N GLU A 163 -3.14 9.05 -12.74
CA GLU A 163 -4.51 9.42 -12.39
C GLU A 163 -5.31 8.15 -12.08
N THR A 164 -6.05 8.19 -10.99
CA THR A 164 -6.95 7.11 -10.55
C THR A 164 -8.35 7.65 -10.34
N PHE A 165 -9.34 6.84 -10.65
CA PHE A 165 -10.74 7.11 -10.37
C PHE A 165 -11.29 5.99 -9.49
N TYR A 166 -11.88 6.34 -8.37
CA TYR A 166 -12.57 5.42 -7.48
C TYR A 166 -14.06 5.56 -7.68
N ALA A 167 -14.71 4.50 -8.18
CA ALA A 167 -16.16 4.41 -8.20
C ALA A 167 -16.62 3.85 -6.85
N GLU A 168 -17.40 4.62 -6.11
CA GLU A 168 -17.93 4.23 -4.81
C GLU A 168 -19.39 3.78 -4.95
N ALA A 169 -19.79 2.80 -4.13
CA ALA A 169 -21.18 2.37 -4.06
C ALA A 169 -22.04 3.47 -3.42
N GLU A 170 -23.19 3.78 -4.04
CA GLU A 170 -24.13 4.81 -3.55
C GLU A 170 -25.07 4.29 -2.44
N SER A 171 -25.09 2.97 -2.21
CA SER A 171 -25.93 2.30 -1.20
C SER A 171 -25.29 1.02 -0.71
N GLU A 172 -25.80 0.45 0.37
CA GLU A 172 -25.43 -0.89 0.85
C GLU A 172 -25.91 -1.97 -0.11
N GLY A 173 -25.12 -3.04 -0.26
CA GLY A 173 -25.43 -4.15 -1.14
C GLY A 173 -24.25 -5.03 -1.48
N PHE A 174 -24.48 -6.00 -2.36
CA PHE A 174 -23.46 -6.86 -2.93
C PHE A 174 -23.02 -6.33 -4.30
N TRP A 175 -21.74 -6.09 -4.45
CA TRP A 175 -21.14 -5.69 -5.72
C TRP A 175 -20.85 -6.89 -6.62
N TYR A 176 -21.35 -6.85 -7.84
CA TYR A 176 -21.08 -7.84 -8.88
C TYR A 176 -20.31 -7.17 -10.02
N PRO A 177 -19.02 -7.40 -10.18
CA PRO A 177 -18.24 -6.83 -11.26
C PRO A 177 -18.65 -7.43 -12.62
N ALA A 178 -18.79 -6.59 -13.63
CA ALA A 178 -19.00 -6.99 -15.03
C ALA A 178 -17.71 -6.93 -15.85
N VAL A 179 -16.62 -6.45 -15.27
CA VAL A 179 -15.31 -6.31 -15.89
C VAL A 179 -14.25 -7.01 -15.05
N GLY A 180 -13.22 -7.53 -15.69
CA GLY A 180 -12.06 -8.13 -15.02
C GLY A 180 -10.93 -7.13 -14.81
N LEU A 181 -9.91 -7.58 -14.06
CA LEU A 181 -8.64 -6.85 -13.93
C LEU A 181 -8.01 -6.65 -15.32
N ASP A 182 -7.30 -5.53 -15.51
CA ASP A 182 -6.67 -5.11 -16.78
C ASP A 182 -7.64 -4.90 -17.97
N GLN A 183 -8.92 -5.04 -17.77
CA GLN A 183 -9.87 -4.81 -18.83
C GLN A 183 -9.95 -3.32 -19.17
N ARG A 184 -9.68 -2.97 -20.42
CA ARG A 184 -9.92 -1.63 -20.92
C ARG A 184 -11.42 -1.40 -21.07
N VAL A 185 -11.90 -0.34 -20.49
CA VAL A 185 -13.32 0.06 -20.54
C VAL A 185 -13.49 1.38 -21.29
N ARG A 186 -14.66 1.56 -21.88
CA ARG A 186 -15.05 2.80 -22.57
C ARG A 186 -16.00 3.62 -21.70
N ARG A 187 -16.07 4.91 -21.94
CA ARG A 187 -17.05 5.76 -21.28
C ARG A 187 -18.48 5.23 -21.55
N GLY A 188 -19.24 5.02 -20.47
CA GLY A 188 -20.59 4.46 -20.52
C GLY A 188 -20.67 2.93 -20.50
N GLU A 189 -19.53 2.24 -20.47
CA GLU A 189 -19.49 0.79 -20.29
C GLU A 189 -19.84 0.42 -18.85
N LEU A 190 -20.60 -0.67 -18.67
CA LEU A 190 -21.01 -1.14 -17.36
C LEU A 190 -19.82 -1.78 -16.64
N LEU A 191 -19.42 -1.25 -15.50
CA LEU A 191 -18.36 -1.81 -14.65
C LEU A 191 -18.86 -2.96 -13.77
N GLY A 192 -20.14 -2.95 -13.42
CA GLY A 192 -20.79 -3.92 -12.56
C GLY A 192 -22.13 -3.41 -12.11
N HIS A 193 -22.76 -4.13 -11.20
CA HIS A 193 -24.01 -3.70 -10.57
C HIS A 193 -23.99 -3.99 -9.07
N LEU A 194 -24.79 -3.23 -8.35
CA LEU A 194 -25.02 -3.39 -6.93
C LEU A 194 -26.40 -4.01 -6.70
N GLU A 195 -26.43 -5.15 -6.02
CA GLU A 195 -27.67 -5.78 -5.56
C GLU A 195 -27.94 -5.35 -4.12
N ALA A 196 -29.04 -4.62 -3.91
CA ALA A 196 -29.40 -4.10 -2.60
C ALA A 196 -29.69 -5.24 -1.61
N LEU A 197 -29.35 -5.02 -0.34
CA LEU A 197 -29.79 -5.89 0.76
C LEU A 197 -31.32 -5.72 0.91
N SER A 198 -32.06 -6.81 0.81
CA SER A 198 -33.52 -6.85 0.98
C SER A 198 -33.91 -6.80 2.45
#